data_b39168c9d7466c151e7b5d420264e177
#
_entry.id   b39168c9d7466c151e7b5d420264e177
#
_cell.length_a   1.000
_cell.length_b   1.000
_cell.length_c   1.000
_cell.angle_alpha   90.00
_cell.angle_beta   90.00
_cell.angle_gamma   90.00
#
_symmetry.space_group_name_H-M   'P 1'
#
loop_
_entity.id
_entity.type
_entity.pdbx_description
1 polymer ?
#
loop_
_entity_poly.entity_id
_entity_poly.type
_entity_poly.pdbx_seq_one_letter_code
_entity_poly.pdbx_strand_id
1 'polypeptide(L)'
;MVRQLKLISTSVSALLFLLLVVSAQTTNNYQPGPDSKPQPGVPKGEVIKLSFDKSKIFPDTIRDYWIYVPAQYKPDKPACVFVMQDGIRWEAPTVFDNLINKKEIPITIGVFISPGVVKAADGNVALDRFNRSFEYDGLGDNYARFLLEELLPDVETKKTADGRAIHLSHDGNDRLIAGASSGAIAAFTAAWEKPDAFSRVFSSIGTFVDLRGGMRYPSLIRKYEPRPIRIFLQDGSNDLNIYGGDWWMANQTMERALNFAGYEVEHAWGDGAHDGKQATAIFPDALRWLWKDWPNPVHGGQTKNQSLNDILIPNEGWQLVSEGYKFTEGPAVNSHGEVFFTDVTSNQIHKIGLDNKTSLFASDTKRGNGQAFGPDGRLYVVESGDQKVVAYDRDGKVSAIADGFVGNDIVVANNGNIYVTNPPADNENAPSKIWLIKPNGQKSIVDTGLKYSNGVTLSPDQTLLYVDDYRSHWIYSYEIRPDGSLQSKQKFFWLQVPDTSDQSNADGLRVDTDGRVYVATAMGVQVCDQAGRVQCIIPTPNRRLSNLTFGGDHFDTIYATCGDRVYRRKMKVKGAQAWDKPVKPAAPKL
;
A
#
# COMPACT_ATOMS: atom_id res chain seq x y z
N MET A 1 -29.70 37.65 87.46
CA MET A 1 -28.59 36.68 87.51
C MET A 1 -27.95 36.64 86.10
N VAL A 2 -26.91 37.41 85.96
CA VAL A 2 -26.28 37.73 84.70
C VAL A 2 -24.97 36.95 84.62
N ARG A 3 -24.72 36.18 83.59
CA ARG A 3 -23.39 35.69 83.29
C ARG A 3 -22.97 36.26 81.93
N GLN A 4 -21.94 37.06 81.98
CA GLN A 4 -21.21 37.56 80.80
C GLN A 4 -20.45 36.44 80.15
N LEU A 5 -20.54 36.39 78.85
CA LEU A 5 -19.57 35.66 78.01
C LEU A 5 -18.78 36.68 77.19
N LYS A 6 -17.48 36.66 77.39
CA LYS A 6 -16.49 37.45 76.66
C LYS A 6 -16.37 36.85 75.21
N LEU A 7 -16.56 37.68 74.21
CA LEU A 7 -16.13 37.40 72.87
C LEU A 7 -14.63 37.65 72.73
N ILE A 8 -13.88 36.65 72.38
CA ILE A 8 -12.50 36.75 71.95
C ILE A 8 -12.54 36.88 70.39
N SER A 9 -12.15 38.08 69.95
CA SER A 9 -11.94 38.35 68.48
C SER A 9 -10.59 37.79 68.08
N THR A 10 -10.58 36.75 67.24
CA THR A 10 -9.38 36.29 66.53
C THR A 10 -9.46 36.78 65.11
N SER A 11 -8.65 37.79 64.82
CA SER A 11 -8.41 38.28 63.49
C SER A 11 -7.59 37.23 62.68
N VAL A 12 -8.21 36.55 61.76
CA VAL A 12 -7.51 35.70 60.75
C VAL A 12 -7.18 36.57 59.57
N SER A 13 -5.92 37.00 59.49
CA SER A 13 -5.36 37.59 58.27
C SER A 13 -5.22 36.54 57.23
N ALA A 14 -6.14 36.51 56.28
CA ALA A 14 -6.00 35.69 55.04
C ALA A 14 -4.94 36.33 54.15
N LEU A 15 -3.73 35.75 54.14
CA LEU A 15 -2.70 36.03 53.15
C LEU A 15 -3.10 35.33 51.84
N LEU A 16 -3.67 36.07 50.88
CA LEU A 16 -3.87 35.61 49.51
C LEU A 16 -2.49 35.55 48.84
N PHE A 17 -1.87 34.38 48.79
CA PHE A 17 -0.79 34.12 47.85
C PHE A 17 -1.40 33.98 46.44
N LEU A 18 -1.36 35.04 45.64
CA LEU A 18 -1.50 34.97 44.20
C LEU A 18 -0.27 34.22 43.66
N LEU A 19 -0.38 32.93 43.44
CA LEU A 19 0.52 32.20 42.61
C LEU A 19 0.27 32.65 41.16
N LEU A 20 1.01 33.68 40.74
CA LEU A 20 1.28 33.93 39.32
C LEU A 20 2.05 32.72 38.80
N VAL A 21 1.33 31.74 38.26
CA VAL A 21 1.92 30.77 37.35
C VAL A 21 2.30 31.56 36.09
N VAL A 22 3.47 32.18 36.12
CA VAL A 22 4.16 32.56 34.91
C VAL A 22 4.54 31.21 34.24
N SER A 23 3.69 30.72 33.35
CA SER A 23 4.15 29.75 32.37
C SER A 23 5.25 30.47 31.59
N ALA A 24 6.49 30.25 31.99
CA ALA A 24 7.62 30.53 31.13
C ALA A 24 7.37 29.64 29.90
N GLN A 25 6.79 30.21 28.82
CA GLN A 25 6.97 29.69 27.48
C GLN A 25 8.48 29.76 27.28
N THR A 26 9.15 28.63 27.49
CA THR A 26 10.49 28.42 26.96
C THR A 26 10.32 28.39 25.44
N THR A 27 10.41 29.57 24.84
CA THR A 27 10.60 29.63 23.38
C THR A 27 11.90 28.92 23.14
N ASN A 28 11.80 27.65 22.68
CA ASN A 28 12.97 26.89 22.29
C ASN A 28 13.66 27.66 21.18
N ASN A 29 14.84 28.19 21.48
CA ASN A 29 15.62 28.94 20.53
C ASN A 29 16.29 27.94 19.59
N TYR A 30 15.56 27.47 18.56
CA TYR A 30 16.03 26.52 17.55
C TYR A 30 17.17 27.10 16.72
N GLN A 31 18.37 27.10 17.30
CA GLN A 31 19.58 27.55 16.62
C GLN A 31 20.36 26.35 16.04
N PRO A 32 20.88 26.47 14.82
CA PRO A 32 21.77 25.47 14.25
C PRO A 32 22.96 25.17 15.17
N GLY A 33 23.14 23.91 15.52
CA GLY A 33 24.26 23.43 16.31
C GLY A 33 25.60 23.48 15.55
N PRO A 34 26.70 23.04 16.20
CA PRO A 34 28.02 23.02 15.56
C PRO A 34 28.06 22.23 14.24
N ASP A 35 27.32 21.11 14.18
CA ASP A 35 27.31 20.25 12.99
C ASP A 35 26.60 20.86 11.77
N SER A 36 25.79 21.87 11.99
CA SER A 36 25.17 22.66 10.91
C SER A 36 25.99 23.88 10.51
N LYS A 37 27.22 24.04 11.01
CA LYS A 37 28.13 25.14 10.69
C LYS A 37 29.44 24.61 10.12
N PRO A 38 30.08 25.31 9.17
CA PRO A 38 31.40 24.92 8.66
C PRO A 38 32.41 24.76 9.81
N GLN A 39 33.14 23.65 9.81
CA GLN A 39 34.16 23.35 10.82
C GLN A 39 35.56 23.45 10.22
N PRO A 40 36.57 24.00 10.96
CA PRO A 40 37.96 24.00 10.51
C PRO A 40 38.47 22.58 10.23
N GLY A 41 39.14 22.42 9.10
CA GLY A 41 39.75 21.15 8.71
C GLY A 41 38.80 20.10 8.15
N VAL A 42 37.51 20.36 8.08
CA VAL A 42 36.54 19.48 7.44
C VAL A 42 36.54 19.73 5.92
N PRO A 43 36.81 18.71 5.10
CA PRO A 43 36.79 18.85 3.64
C PRO A 43 35.36 19.15 3.15
N LYS A 44 35.23 20.13 2.28
CA LYS A 44 33.93 20.53 1.69
C LYS A 44 33.63 19.71 0.46
N GLY A 45 32.40 19.21 0.37
CA GLY A 45 31.84 18.64 -0.83
C GLY A 45 31.52 19.70 -1.89
N GLU A 46 31.31 19.23 -3.11
CA GLU A 46 30.88 20.03 -4.26
C GLU A 46 29.36 20.05 -4.37
N VAL A 47 28.80 21.22 -4.72
CA VAL A 47 27.36 21.36 -5.05
C VAL A 47 27.25 21.78 -6.51
N ILE A 48 26.58 20.95 -7.31
CA ILE A 48 26.36 21.15 -8.74
C ILE A 48 24.91 21.51 -8.96
N LYS A 49 24.60 22.70 -9.50
CA LYS A 49 23.25 23.13 -9.85
C LYS A 49 22.95 22.75 -11.30
N LEU A 50 21.79 22.15 -11.53
CA LEU A 50 21.32 21.65 -12.83
C LEU A 50 19.83 21.93 -13.01
N SER A 51 19.33 21.75 -14.24
CA SER A 51 17.91 21.80 -14.57
C SER A 51 17.47 20.52 -15.25
N PHE A 52 16.23 20.10 -15.02
CA PHE A 52 15.61 18.92 -15.62
C PHE A 52 14.26 19.30 -16.26
N ASP A 53 14.14 19.12 -17.58
CA ASP A 53 13.02 19.56 -18.41
C ASP A 53 12.46 18.47 -19.35
N LYS A 54 12.85 17.20 -19.13
CA LYS A 54 12.54 16.08 -20.02
C LYS A 54 11.71 14.97 -19.36
N SER A 55 10.97 15.32 -18.29
CA SER A 55 10.13 14.33 -17.60
C SER A 55 8.98 13.85 -18.50
N LYS A 56 8.81 12.51 -18.54
CA LYS A 56 7.67 11.86 -19.17
C LYS A 56 6.54 11.61 -18.16
N ILE A 57 6.89 11.46 -16.88
CA ILE A 57 5.93 11.24 -15.79
C ILE A 57 5.22 12.55 -15.43
N PHE A 58 5.96 13.67 -15.46
CA PHE A 58 5.42 15.02 -15.30
C PHE A 58 5.74 15.86 -16.54
N PRO A 59 5.03 15.63 -17.66
CA PRO A 59 5.37 16.26 -18.93
C PRO A 59 5.28 17.78 -18.85
N ASP A 60 6.10 18.43 -19.69
CA ASP A 60 6.22 19.89 -19.83
C ASP A 60 6.69 20.63 -18.58
N THR A 61 7.11 19.92 -17.52
CA THR A 61 7.65 20.55 -16.33
C THR A 61 9.14 20.83 -16.46
N ILE A 62 9.55 22.00 -15.97
CA ILE A 62 10.94 22.39 -15.76
C ILE A 62 11.18 22.48 -14.27
N ARG A 63 12.33 22.02 -13.79
CA ARG A 63 12.72 22.10 -12.38
C ARG A 63 14.22 22.22 -12.22
N ASP A 64 14.65 22.98 -11.21
CA ASP A 64 16.05 22.97 -10.77
C ASP A 64 16.29 21.78 -9.83
N TYR A 65 17.49 21.22 -9.89
CA TYR A 65 17.97 20.27 -8.90
C TYR A 65 19.47 20.49 -8.63
N TRP A 66 19.91 20.02 -7.46
CA TRP A 66 21.31 20.15 -7.05
C TRP A 66 21.83 18.77 -6.66
N ILE A 67 23.08 18.53 -7.00
CA ILE A 67 23.81 17.33 -6.58
C ILE A 67 24.90 17.80 -5.62
N TYR A 68 24.88 17.32 -4.39
CA TYR A 68 25.98 17.44 -3.46
C TYR A 68 26.81 16.17 -3.53
N VAL A 69 28.14 16.29 -3.76
CA VAL A 69 29.10 15.19 -3.78
C VAL A 69 30.15 15.44 -2.69
N PRO A 70 30.23 14.59 -1.65
CA PRO A 70 31.22 14.80 -0.58
C PRO A 70 32.64 14.65 -1.09
N ALA A 71 33.57 15.37 -0.46
CA ALA A 71 34.99 15.33 -0.84
C ALA A 71 35.59 13.92 -0.71
N GLN A 72 35.08 13.10 0.21
CA GLN A 72 35.52 11.73 0.46
C GLN A 72 34.99 10.70 -0.55
N TYR A 73 34.06 11.10 -1.44
CA TYR A 73 33.48 10.20 -2.43
C TYR A 73 34.53 9.72 -3.44
N LYS A 74 34.49 8.43 -3.76
CA LYS A 74 35.31 7.79 -4.79
C LYS A 74 34.44 7.05 -5.78
N PRO A 75 34.66 7.19 -7.10
CA PRO A 75 33.77 6.60 -8.12
C PRO A 75 33.92 5.07 -8.28
N ASP A 76 34.85 4.44 -7.60
CA ASP A 76 35.03 2.99 -7.59
C ASP A 76 33.95 2.24 -6.79
N LYS A 77 33.18 2.95 -5.97
CA LYS A 77 32.07 2.40 -5.19
C LYS A 77 30.85 3.30 -5.30
N PRO A 78 29.63 2.71 -5.47
CA PRO A 78 28.40 3.47 -5.37
C PRO A 78 28.26 4.12 -3.99
N ALA A 79 27.81 5.38 -3.95
CA ALA A 79 27.54 6.09 -2.71
C ALA A 79 26.12 5.83 -2.20
N CYS A 80 25.91 5.94 -0.90
CA CYS A 80 24.56 6.10 -0.34
C CYS A 80 23.92 7.37 -0.90
N VAL A 81 22.57 7.42 -0.90
CA VAL A 81 21.81 8.50 -1.52
C VAL A 81 20.91 9.19 -0.50
N PHE A 82 20.94 10.50 -0.50
CA PHE A 82 19.97 11.33 0.19
C PHE A 82 19.16 12.13 -0.85
N VAL A 83 17.85 11.93 -0.90
CA VAL A 83 16.95 12.66 -1.79
C VAL A 83 16.11 13.63 -0.98
N MET A 84 16.03 14.90 -1.39
CA MET A 84 15.27 15.91 -0.67
C MET A 84 14.46 16.81 -1.60
N GLN A 85 13.20 17.02 -1.23
CA GLN A 85 12.27 17.89 -1.92
C GLN A 85 12.46 19.37 -1.52
N ASP A 86 12.00 20.28 -2.39
CA ASP A 86 12.06 21.75 -2.22
C ASP A 86 13.48 22.34 -2.19
N GLY A 87 14.44 21.71 -2.84
CA GLY A 87 15.82 22.16 -2.94
C GLY A 87 16.64 21.94 -1.66
N ILE A 88 17.77 22.65 -1.52
CA ILE A 88 18.67 22.50 -0.36
C ILE A 88 18.05 23.19 0.86
N ARG A 89 17.86 22.44 1.95
CA ARG A 89 17.38 22.94 3.25
C ARG A 89 18.28 22.42 4.37
N TRP A 90 18.08 22.93 5.59
CA TRP A 90 18.64 22.46 6.86
C TRP A 90 20.17 22.40 6.88
N GLU A 91 20.84 23.29 6.12
CA GLU A 91 22.31 23.29 5.96
C GLU A 91 22.88 21.91 5.52
N ALA A 92 22.07 21.14 4.77
CA ALA A 92 22.37 19.73 4.49
C ALA A 92 23.79 19.47 3.93
N PRO A 93 24.33 20.23 2.96
CA PRO A 93 25.71 20.03 2.50
C PRO A 93 26.74 20.16 3.63
N THR A 94 26.60 21.18 4.50
CA THR A 94 27.50 21.40 5.64
C THR A 94 27.36 20.30 6.68
N VAL A 95 26.13 19.87 6.95
CA VAL A 95 25.88 18.75 7.87
C VAL A 95 26.51 17.47 7.34
N PHE A 96 26.40 17.19 6.06
CA PHE A 96 27.02 16.01 5.43
C PHE A 96 28.54 16.09 5.52
N ASP A 97 29.16 17.23 5.19
CA ASP A 97 30.61 17.42 5.34
C ASP A 97 31.07 17.03 6.76
N ASN A 98 30.38 17.55 7.77
CA ASN A 98 30.74 17.33 9.17
C ASN A 98 30.52 15.88 9.60
N LEU A 99 29.33 15.29 9.33
CA LEU A 99 28.98 13.94 9.80
C LEU A 99 29.76 12.85 9.05
N ILE A 100 30.01 13.01 7.75
CA ILE A 100 30.84 12.09 6.97
C ILE A 100 32.29 12.15 7.45
N ASN A 101 32.81 13.34 7.73
CA ASN A 101 34.16 13.49 8.28
C ASN A 101 34.32 12.83 9.65
N LYS A 102 33.27 12.88 10.49
CA LYS A 102 33.21 12.18 11.78
C LYS A 102 32.94 10.68 11.66
N LYS A 103 32.61 10.18 10.47
CA LYS A 103 32.17 8.78 10.20
C LYS A 103 30.88 8.41 10.96
N GLU A 104 30.02 9.35 11.21
CA GLU A 104 28.73 9.18 11.89
C GLU A 104 27.60 8.83 10.92
N ILE A 105 27.79 9.12 9.63
CA ILE A 105 26.94 8.66 8.53
C ILE A 105 27.83 8.11 7.38
N PRO A 106 27.29 7.25 6.50
CA PRO A 106 28.03 6.76 5.33
C PRO A 106 28.36 7.90 4.35
N ILE A 107 29.26 7.62 3.40
CA ILE A 107 29.50 8.51 2.26
C ILE A 107 28.22 8.61 1.46
N THR A 108 27.60 9.78 1.48
CA THR A 108 26.24 10.02 0.95
C THR A 108 26.27 11.16 -0.06
N ILE A 109 25.78 10.90 -1.27
CA ILE A 109 25.52 11.90 -2.29
C ILE A 109 24.11 12.46 -2.05
N GLY A 110 23.98 13.80 -2.00
CA GLY A 110 22.71 14.49 -1.83
C GLY A 110 22.12 14.89 -3.20
N VAL A 111 20.83 14.61 -3.40
CA VAL A 111 20.06 15.05 -4.57
C VAL A 111 18.89 15.91 -4.07
N PHE A 112 18.94 17.19 -4.34
CA PHE A 112 17.96 18.17 -3.86
C PHE A 112 17.14 18.66 -5.04
N ILE A 113 15.81 18.65 -4.94
CA ILE A 113 14.93 18.77 -6.10
C ILE A 113 13.87 19.84 -5.85
N SER A 114 13.74 20.82 -6.73
CA SER A 114 12.57 21.72 -6.74
C SER A 114 11.36 21.02 -7.38
N PRO A 115 10.13 21.39 -6.98
CA PRO A 115 8.93 20.93 -7.68
C PRO A 115 8.92 21.41 -9.13
N GLY A 116 8.20 20.72 -9.99
CA GLY A 116 8.04 21.09 -11.38
C GLY A 116 7.21 22.35 -11.57
N VAL A 117 7.54 23.09 -12.63
CA VAL A 117 6.80 24.26 -13.09
C VAL A 117 6.53 24.11 -14.58
N VAL A 118 5.29 24.25 -15.01
CA VAL A 118 4.94 24.40 -16.43
C VAL A 118 4.87 25.90 -16.73
N LYS A 119 5.73 26.35 -17.65
CA LYS A 119 5.79 27.76 -18.01
C LYS A 119 4.52 28.21 -18.69
N ALA A 120 4.06 29.40 -18.36
CA ALA A 120 3.01 30.07 -19.11
C ALA A 120 3.45 30.32 -20.55
N ALA A 121 2.52 30.24 -21.51
CA ALA A 121 2.79 30.54 -22.92
C ALA A 121 3.22 31.99 -23.12
N ASP A 122 2.67 32.91 -22.32
CA ASP A 122 3.10 34.29 -22.18
C ASP A 122 3.08 34.70 -20.70
N GLY A 123 4.26 34.86 -20.12
CA GLY A 123 4.43 35.23 -18.71
C GLY A 123 3.97 36.66 -18.38
N ASN A 124 3.69 37.52 -19.39
CA ASN A 124 3.14 38.85 -19.15
C ASN A 124 1.63 38.84 -18.88
N VAL A 125 0.93 37.79 -19.34
CA VAL A 125 -0.54 37.68 -19.24
C VAL A 125 -1.02 36.51 -18.39
N ALA A 126 -0.16 35.54 -18.04
CA ALA A 126 -0.52 34.35 -17.26
C ALA A 126 0.61 33.98 -16.29
N LEU A 127 0.22 33.34 -15.20
CA LEU A 127 1.16 32.73 -14.24
C LEU A 127 1.61 31.36 -14.72
N ASP A 128 2.84 30.99 -14.37
CA ASP A 128 3.30 29.61 -14.46
C ASP A 128 2.40 28.68 -13.65
N ARG A 129 2.23 27.43 -14.09
CA ARG A 129 1.55 26.41 -13.30
C ARG A 129 2.54 25.71 -12.38
N PHE A 130 2.39 25.96 -11.09
CA PHE A 130 3.22 25.34 -10.06
C PHE A 130 2.69 23.96 -9.70
N ASN A 131 3.50 22.92 -9.93
CA ASN A 131 3.07 21.54 -9.76
C ASN A 131 3.31 20.98 -8.35
N ARG A 132 3.82 21.75 -7.39
CA ARG A 132 4.26 21.24 -6.09
C ARG A 132 3.21 20.37 -5.40
N SER A 133 1.99 20.83 -5.22
CA SER A 133 0.94 20.05 -4.59
C SER A 133 0.51 18.84 -5.44
N PHE A 134 0.48 19.00 -6.76
CA PHE A 134 0.14 17.92 -7.68
C PHE A 134 1.17 16.77 -7.63
N GLU A 135 2.47 17.09 -7.56
CA GLU A 135 3.54 16.11 -7.53
C GLU A 135 3.75 15.49 -6.15
N TYR A 136 3.56 16.28 -5.08
CA TYR A 136 3.98 15.91 -3.72
C TYR A 136 2.86 15.36 -2.85
N ASP A 137 1.65 15.92 -2.94
CA ASP A 137 0.58 15.57 -1.99
C ASP A 137 -0.24 14.35 -2.43
N GLY A 138 -0.06 13.83 -3.65
CA GLY A 138 -0.72 12.62 -4.14
C GLY A 138 -0.18 11.35 -3.48
N LEU A 139 -1.05 10.36 -3.25
CA LEU A 139 -0.69 9.11 -2.56
C LEU A 139 -0.27 7.97 -3.50
N GLY A 140 -0.06 8.24 -4.78
CA GLY A 140 0.38 7.26 -5.78
C GLY A 140 1.90 7.17 -5.92
N ASP A 141 2.36 6.28 -6.80
CA ASP A 141 3.80 6.04 -7.01
C ASP A 141 4.47 6.96 -8.06
N ASN A 142 3.71 7.89 -8.66
CA ASN A 142 4.24 8.75 -9.75
C ASN A 142 5.50 9.50 -9.35
N TYR A 143 5.53 10.10 -8.15
CA TYR A 143 6.70 10.83 -7.70
C TYR A 143 7.90 9.91 -7.45
N ALA A 144 7.68 8.74 -6.86
CA ALA A 144 8.73 7.74 -6.69
C ALA A 144 9.27 7.24 -8.03
N ARG A 145 8.40 7.01 -9.01
CA ARG A 145 8.79 6.62 -10.37
C ARG A 145 9.57 7.74 -11.07
N PHE A 146 9.14 8.97 -10.95
CA PHE A 146 9.90 10.12 -11.48
C PHE A 146 11.34 10.13 -10.92
N LEU A 147 11.50 9.94 -9.61
CA LEU A 147 12.83 9.86 -9.00
C LEU A 147 13.65 8.69 -9.56
N LEU A 148 13.07 7.50 -9.60
CA LEU A 148 13.78 6.25 -9.88
C LEU A 148 14.01 6.00 -11.39
N GLU A 149 13.05 6.40 -12.23
CA GLU A 149 13.08 6.12 -13.66
C GLU A 149 13.68 7.27 -14.50
N GLU A 150 13.66 8.51 -13.96
CA GLU A 150 14.07 9.69 -14.72
C GLU A 150 15.19 10.49 -14.06
N LEU A 151 15.02 10.97 -12.82
CA LEU A 151 15.94 11.91 -12.23
C LEU A 151 17.23 11.27 -11.70
N LEU A 152 17.16 10.19 -10.91
CA LEU A 152 18.37 9.53 -10.39
C LEU A 152 19.23 8.93 -11.52
N PRO A 153 18.67 8.31 -12.58
CA PRO A 153 19.46 7.96 -13.76
C PRO A 153 20.12 9.16 -14.45
N ASP A 154 19.45 10.33 -14.50
CA ASP A 154 20.06 11.54 -15.04
C ASP A 154 21.23 12.03 -14.17
N VAL A 155 21.13 11.94 -12.85
CA VAL A 155 22.23 12.27 -11.91
C VAL A 155 23.47 11.43 -12.21
N GLU A 156 23.33 10.14 -12.47
CA GLU A 156 24.47 9.24 -12.77
C GLU A 156 25.15 9.54 -14.11
N THR A 157 24.54 10.36 -14.99
CA THR A 157 25.21 10.85 -16.20
C THR A 157 26.17 12.02 -15.95
N LYS A 158 26.15 12.61 -14.75
CA LYS A 158 26.91 13.82 -14.42
C LYS A 158 28.29 13.46 -13.86
N LYS A 159 29.15 14.49 -13.80
CA LYS A 159 30.49 14.39 -13.21
C LYS A 159 30.73 15.60 -12.34
N THR A 160 31.58 15.44 -11.36
CA THR A 160 32.14 16.52 -10.55
C THR A 160 33.08 17.41 -11.38
N ALA A 161 33.42 18.59 -10.88
CA ALA A 161 34.35 19.51 -11.55
C ALA A 161 35.75 18.89 -11.77
N ASP A 162 36.19 17.99 -10.87
CA ASP A 162 37.44 17.23 -10.98
C ASP A 162 37.31 15.96 -11.84
N GLY A 163 36.15 15.72 -12.49
CA GLY A 163 35.91 14.67 -13.47
C GLY A 163 35.48 13.33 -12.89
N ARG A 164 35.23 13.19 -11.57
CA ARG A 164 34.71 11.97 -10.97
C ARG A 164 33.31 11.65 -11.49
N ALA A 165 33.08 10.44 -12.00
CA ALA A 165 31.75 9.96 -12.35
C ALA A 165 30.90 9.77 -11.08
N ILE A 166 29.59 9.98 -11.18
CA ILE A 166 28.65 9.81 -10.07
C ILE A 166 28.00 8.43 -10.20
N HIS A 167 28.16 7.60 -9.18
CA HIS A 167 27.53 6.28 -9.06
C HIS A 167 26.73 6.22 -7.77
N LEU A 168 25.42 6.00 -7.89
CA LEU A 168 24.48 5.91 -6.78
C LEU A 168 24.20 4.46 -6.43
N SER A 169 24.11 4.13 -5.14
CA SER A 169 23.60 2.81 -4.76
C SER A 169 22.15 2.64 -5.20
N HIS A 170 21.82 1.46 -5.72
CA HIS A 170 20.45 1.08 -6.11
C HIS A 170 19.74 0.28 -4.99
N ASP A 171 20.43 -0.03 -3.90
CA ASP A 171 19.85 -0.68 -2.74
C ASP A 171 19.05 0.33 -1.91
N GLY A 172 17.79 0.01 -1.62
CA GLY A 172 16.93 0.85 -0.78
C GLY A 172 17.48 1.06 0.63
N ASN A 173 18.27 0.10 1.14
CA ASN A 173 18.95 0.25 2.44
C ASN A 173 20.01 1.35 2.45
N ASP A 174 20.53 1.73 1.29
CA ASP A 174 21.49 2.81 1.12
C ASP A 174 20.84 4.16 0.77
N ARG A 175 19.50 4.23 0.80
CA ARG A 175 18.77 5.41 0.37
C ARG A 175 17.86 5.98 1.45
N LEU A 176 18.01 7.30 1.66
CA LEU A 176 17.20 8.13 2.54
C LEU A 176 16.47 9.18 1.70
N ILE A 177 15.18 9.37 1.98
CA ILE A 177 14.39 10.42 1.36
C ILE A 177 13.83 11.36 2.44
N ALA A 178 13.84 12.67 2.19
CA ALA A 178 13.51 13.69 3.19
C ALA A 178 12.69 14.83 2.60
N GLY A 179 11.87 15.48 3.42
CA GLY A 179 11.15 16.65 2.99
C GLY A 179 10.46 17.39 4.14
N ALA A 180 9.94 18.59 3.81
CA ALA A 180 9.15 19.40 4.71
C ALA A 180 7.75 19.65 4.14
N SER A 181 6.72 19.63 4.98
CA SER A 181 5.33 19.89 4.59
C SER A 181 4.86 18.95 3.47
N SER A 182 4.41 19.46 2.31
CA SER A 182 4.12 18.62 1.14
C SER A 182 5.35 17.79 0.70
N GLY A 183 6.57 18.31 0.84
CA GLY A 183 7.79 17.53 0.58
C GLY A 183 7.96 16.35 1.52
N ALA A 184 7.47 16.44 2.76
CA ALA A 184 7.54 15.35 3.74
C ALA A 184 6.56 14.22 3.41
N ILE A 185 5.32 14.53 3.02
CA ILE A 185 4.40 13.49 2.56
C ILE A 185 4.88 12.87 1.24
N ALA A 186 5.49 13.64 0.32
CA ALA A 186 6.10 13.09 -0.89
C ALA A 186 7.22 12.09 -0.56
N ALA A 187 8.08 12.41 0.42
CA ALA A 187 9.13 11.52 0.89
C ALA A 187 8.56 10.23 1.49
N PHE A 188 7.57 10.36 2.37
CA PHE A 188 6.90 9.21 2.97
C PHE A 188 6.19 8.36 1.90
N THR A 189 5.44 8.98 0.99
CA THR A 189 4.73 8.29 -0.09
C THR A 189 5.70 7.54 -1.01
N ALA A 190 6.84 8.14 -1.37
CA ALA A 190 7.84 7.48 -2.20
C ALA A 190 8.40 6.21 -1.53
N ALA A 191 8.75 6.28 -0.26
CA ALA A 191 9.20 5.11 0.51
C ALA A 191 8.07 4.10 0.74
N TRP A 192 6.85 4.57 1.00
CA TRP A 192 5.67 3.73 1.15
C TRP A 192 5.36 2.93 -0.12
N GLU A 193 5.42 3.56 -1.27
CA GLU A 193 5.14 2.92 -2.56
C GLU A 193 6.32 2.08 -3.08
N LYS A 194 7.56 2.43 -2.75
CA LYS A 194 8.79 1.75 -3.18
C LYS A 194 9.72 1.47 -1.99
N PRO A 195 9.31 0.60 -1.04
CA PRO A 195 10.10 0.32 0.16
C PRO A 195 11.42 -0.42 -0.12
N ASP A 196 11.51 -1.04 -1.28
CA ASP A 196 12.73 -1.64 -1.83
C ASP A 196 13.71 -0.61 -2.40
N ALA A 197 13.26 0.61 -2.65
CA ALA A 197 14.07 1.71 -3.18
C ALA A 197 14.45 2.77 -2.14
N PHE A 198 13.67 2.92 -1.06
CA PHE A 198 13.91 3.89 0.02
C PHE A 198 13.53 3.28 1.37
N SER A 199 14.51 3.01 2.22
CA SER A 199 14.27 2.41 3.55
C SER A 199 14.33 3.42 4.70
N ARG A 200 14.67 4.68 4.46
CA ARG A 200 14.79 5.72 5.48
C ARG A 200 14.05 6.97 5.08
N VAL A 201 13.25 7.52 5.99
CA VAL A 201 12.45 8.73 5.77
C VAL A 201 12.69 9.75 6.87
N PHE A 202 13.01 10.98 6.49
CA PHE A 202 12.93 12.14 7.38
C PHE A 202 11.76 13.03 6.96
N SER A 203 10.76 13.12 7.82
CA SER A 203 9.53 13.88 7.61
C SER A 203 9.46 15.05 8.60
N SER A 204 9.61 16.27 8.11
CA SER A 204 9.49 17.49 8.91
C SER A 204 8.15 18.18 8.62
N ILE A 205 7.41 18.56 9.67
CA ILE A 205 6.11 19.26 9.56
C ILE A 205 5.21 18.64 8.46
N GLY A 206 5.07 17.32 8.49
CA GLY A 206 4.50 16.55 7.38
C GLY A 206 3.03 16.83 7.12
N THR A 207 2.65 16.98 5.84
CA THR A 207 1.28 17.25 5.39
C THR A 207 0.42 15.97 5.40
N PHE A 208 0.26 15.34 6.57
CA PHE A 208 -0.62 14.17 6.75
C PHE A 208 -2.07 14.56 7.04
N VAL A 209 -2.49 15.70 6.53
CA VAL A 209 -3.83 16.28 6.60
C VAL A 209 -4.57 16.12 5.27
N ASP A 210 -5.82 16.63 5.18
CA ASP A 210 -6.67 16.45 4.00
C ASP A 210 -6.50 17.56 2.96
N LEU A 211 -5.27 17.70 2.42
CA LEU A 211 -5.07 18.50 1.21
C LEU A 211 -5.32 17.67 -0.06
N ARG A 212 -4.81 16.42 -0.10
CA ARG A 212 -5.01 15.47 -1.20
C ARG A 212 -5.02 14.02 -0.68
N GLY A 213 -5.68 13.77 0.43
CA GLY A 213 -5.88 12.43 0.98
C GLY A 213 -4.81 11.96 1.97
N GLY A 214 -3.83 12.80 2.36
CA GLY A 214 -2.76 12.43 3.30
C GLY A 214 -3.25 11.90 4.64
N MET A 215 -4.43 12.34 5.09
CA MET A 215 -5.09 11.85 6.30
C MET A 215 -5.45 10.36 6.28
N ARG A 216 -5.39 9.70 5.14
CA ARG A 216 -5.66 8.25 5.02
C ARG A 216 -4.52 7.37 5.56
N TYR A 217 -3.28 7.87 5.58
CA TYR A 217 -2.10 7.09 5.97
C TYR A 217 -2.19 6.45 7.34
N PRO A 218 -2.61 7.12 8.42
CA PRO A 218 -2.72 6.48 9.73
C PRO A 218 -3.62 5.24 9.73
N SER A 219 -4.68 5.24 8.94
CA SER A 219 -5.58 4.10 8.79
C SER A 219 -4.98 2.98 7.92
N LEU A 220 -4.34 3.34 6.81
CA LEU A 220 -3.69 2.37 5.91
C LEU A 220 -2.52 1.68 6.59
N ILE A 221 -1.63 2.42 7.25
CA ILE A 221 -0.47 1.88 7.97
C ILE A 221 -0.87 0.78 8.94
N ARG A 222 -1.99 0.95 9.65
CA ARG A 222 -2.49 -0.05 10.61
C ARG A 222 -2.99 -1.33 9.97
N LYS A 223 -3.36 -1.30 8.69
CA LYS A 223 -3.94 -2.44 7.94
C LYS A 223 -2.90 -3.20 7.14
N TYR A 224 -1.82 -2.53 6.74
CA TYR A 224 -0.77 -3.16 5.96
C TYR A 224 0.19 -3.98 6.81
N GLU A 225 0.72 -5.03 6.20
CA GLU A 225 1.92 -5.69 6.72
C GLU A 225 3.07 -4.68 6.78
N PRO A 226 3.84 -4.62 7.90
CA PRO A 226 4.91 -3.64 8.04
C PRO A 226 5.97 -3.76 6.95
N ARG A 227 6.31 -2.64 6.35
CA ARG A 227 7.36 -2.52 5.31
C ARG A 227 8.72 -2.21 5.94
N PRO A 228 9.84 -2.51 5.30
CA PRO A 228 11.18 -2.25 5.83
C PRO A 228 11.56 -0.76 5.72
N ILE A 229 10.87 0.10 6.48
CA ILE A 229 11.07 1.55 6.46
C ILE A 229 11.31 2.04 7.90
N ARG A 230 12.35 2.86 8.08
CA ARG A 230 12.67 3.59 9.31
C ARG A 230 12.28 5.05 9.12
N ILE A 231 11.56 5.65 10.06
CA ILE A 231 10.96 6.97 9.90
C ILE A 231 11.35 7.86 11.08
N PHE A 232 11.83 9.07 10.78
CA PHE A 232 12.01 10.14 11.77
C PHE A 232 10.99 11.24 11.49
N LEU A 233 10.16 11.57 12.48
CA LEU A 233 9.15 12.62 12.40
C LEU A 233 9.60 13.85 13.17
N GLN A 234 9.38 15.04 12.64
CA GLN A 234 9.57 16.30 13.36
C GLN A 234 8.36 17.20 13.15
N ASP A 235 7.87 17.78 14.24
CA ASP A 235 6.82 18.78 14.20
C ASP A 235 6.83 19.65 15.48
N GLY A 236 6.07 20.75 15.46
CA GLY A 236 5.92 21.67 16.59
C GLY A 236 4.46 22.02 16.87
N SER A 237 4.16 22.23 18.16
CA SER A 237 2.80 22.52 18.64
C SER A 237 2.19 23.83 18.13
N ASN A 238 3.00 24.71 17.53
CA ASN A 238 2.53 25.95 16.89
C ASN A 238 2.46 25.81 15.35
N ASP A 239 2.40 24.59 14.85
CA ASP A 239 2.20 24.34 13.42
C ASP A 239 0.80 24.72 12.94
N LEU A 240 0.53 24.62 11.64
CA LEU A 240 -0.72 25.03 11.01
C LEU A 240 -1.93 24.25 11.56
N ASN A 241 -2.98 25.00 11.88
CA ASN A 241 -4.32 24.47 12.09
C ASN A 241 -5.27 25.28 11.19
N ILE A 242 -5.56 24.76 10.00
CA ILE A 242 -6.29 25.46 8.93
C ILE A 242 -7.32 24.54 8.27
N TYR A 243 -7.94 24.96 7.16
CA TYR A 243 -9.00 24.23 6.46
C TYR A 243 -8.63 22.79 6.06
N GLY A 244 -7.34 22.49 5.83
CA GLY A 244 -6.86 21.13 5.50
C GLY A 244 -6.73 20.23 6.72
N GLY A 245 -6.70 20.78 7.92
CA GLY A 245 -6.57 20.06 9.19
C GLY A 245 -5.56 20.70 10.14
N ASP A 246 -5.24 19.96 11.19
CA ASP A 246 -4.27 20.29 12.21
C ASP A 246 -3.00 19.46 11.99
N TRP A 247 -1.89 20.08 11.58
CA TRP A 247 -0.62 19.39 11.27
C TRP A 247 -0.02 18.71 12.49
N TRP A 248 -0.01 19.41 13.62
CA TRP A 248 0.51 18.87 14.88
C TRP A 248 -0.19 17.56 15.27
N MET A 249 -1.52 17.57 15.28
CA MET A 249 -2.30 16.37 15.59
C MET A 249 -2.14 15.27 14.54
N ALA A 250 -2.04 15.64 13.26
CA ALA A 250 -1.86 14.69 12.17
C ALA A 250 -0.52 13.95 12.26
N ASN A 251 0.59 14.65 12.55
CA ASN A 251 1.91 14.05 12.72
C ASN A 251 1.97 13.13 13.95
N GLN A 252 1.35 13.51 15.07
CA GLN A 252 1.22 12.62 16.25
C GLN A 252 0.37 11.38 15.91
N THR A 253 -0.68 11.53 15.12
CA THR A 253 -1.53 10.41 14.67
C THR A 253 -0.74 9.46 13.76
N MET A 254 0.13 10.00 12.90
CA MET A 254 1.07 9.21 12.09
C MET A 254 2.01 8.39 12.96
N GLU A 255 2.66 9.00 13.94
CA GLU A 255 3.54 8.29 14.88
C GLU A 255 2.81 7.14 15.58
N ARG A 256 1.61 7.41 16.11
CA ARG A 256 0.80 6.37 16.77
C ARG A 256 0.44 5.21 15.83
N ALA A 257 0.20 5.51 14.55
CA ALA A 257 -0.08 4.47 13.55
C ALA A 257 1.17 3.64 13.22
N LEU A 258 2.32 4.29 13.04
CA LEU A 258 3.61 3.64 12.79
C LEU A 258 4.02 2.75 13.97
N ASN A 259 3.93 3.25 15.21
CA ASN A 259 4.19 2.48 16.42
C ASN A 259 3.23 1.28 16.58
N PHE A 260 1.95 1.44 16.23
CA PHE A 260 0.97 0.34 16.23
C PHE A 260 1.35 -0.74 15.22
N ALA A 261 1.78 -0.32 14.03
CA ALA A 261 2.16 -1.24 12.96
C ALA A 261 3.58 -1.81 13.15
N GLY A 262 4.33 -1.39 14.17
CA GLY A 262 5.65 -1.95 14.51
C GLY A 262 6.79 -1.37 13.67
N TYR A 263 6.61 -0.22 13.05
CA TYR A 263 7.70 0.47 12.36
C TYR A 263 8.75 0.98 13.35
N GLU A 264 9.98 1.06 12.91
CA GLU A 264 11.03 1.77 13.63
C GLU A 264 10.85 3.27 13.41
N VAL A 265 10.29 3.95 14.41
CA VAL A 265 9.97 5.37 14.36
C VAL A 265 10.56 6.12 15.54
N GLU A 266 11.07 7.32 15.29
CA GLU A 266 11.54 8.29 16.26
C GLU A 266 10.94 9.65 15.95
N HIS A 267 10.92 10.55 16.91
CA HIS A 267 10.39 11.88 16.72
C HIS A 267 11.17 12.98 17.45
N ALA A 268 11.03 14.20 16.98
CA ALA A 268 11.44 15.43 17.67
C ALA A 268 10.24 16.38 17.76
N TRP A 269 9.45 16.24 18.82
CA TRP A 269 8.35 17.14 19.11
C TRP A 269 8.84 18.40 19.83
N GLY A 270 8.27 19.55 19.48
CA GLY A 270 8.62 20.85 20.10
C GLY A 270 7.49 21.87 20.06
N ASP A 271 7.84 23.14 20.13
CA ASP A 271 6.94 24.29 20.03
C ASP A 271 7.18 25.09 18.72
N GLY A 272 7.84 24.49 17.73
CA GLY A 272 8.07 25.12 16.42
C GLY A 272 6.76 25.42 15.68
N ALA A 273 6.85 26.36 14.73
CA ALA A 273 5.79 26.68 13.78
C ALA A 273 6.02 25.96 12.45
N HIS A 274 5.17 26.23 11.45
CA HIS A 274 5.32 25.69 10.09
C HIS A 274 6.51 26.31 9.35
N ASP A 275 7.71 26.15 9.91
CA ASP A 275 8.96 26.65 9.32
C ASP A 275 10.11 25.63 9.47
N GLY A 276 11.28 25.95 8.91
CA GLY A 276 12.43 25.04 8.94
C GLY A 276 13.32 25.15 10.17
N LYS A 277 13.04 26.02 11.15
CA LYS A 277 13.98 26.33 12.25
C LYS A 277 14.23 25.12 13.15
N GLN A 278 13.16 24.51 13.65
CA GLN A 278 13.27 23.33 14.50
C GLN A 278 13.94 22.17 13.76
N ALA A 279 13.52 21.90 12.51
CA ALA A 279 14.13 20.87 11.69
C ALA A 279 15.62 21.10 11.47
N THR A 280 16.05 22.36 11.19
CA THR A 280 17.48 22.68 11.01
C THR A 280 18.29 22.40 12.29
N ALA A 281 17.73 22.69 13.45
CA ALA A 281 18.40 22.47 14.72
C ALA A 281 18.64 20.96 15.02
N ILE A 282 17.68 20.09 14.64
CA ILE A 282 17.72 18.65 14.98
C ILE A 282 18.23 17.78 13.83
N PHE A 283 18.40 18.32 12.64
CA PHE A 283 18.72 17.54 11.44
C PHE A 283 19.97 16.65 11.56
N PRO A 284 21.09 17.12 12.16
CA PRO A 284 22.25 16.24 12.38
C PRO A 284 21.92 15.00 13.21
N ASP A 285 21.11 15.14 14.26
CA ASP A 285 20.74 14.04 15.15
C ASP A 285 19.74 13.10 14.49
N ALA A 286 18.81 13.64 13.70
CA ALA A 286 17.90 12.85 12.88
C ALA A 286 18.67 11.97 11.86
N LEU A 287 19.72 12.51 11.22
CA LEU A 287 20.57 11.74 10.31
C LEU A 287 21.32 10.62 11.02
N ARG A 288 21.91 10.88 12.20
CA ARG A 288 22.57 9.85 13.02
C ARG A 288 21.61 8.70 13.33
N TRP A 289 20.40 9.04 13.75
CA TRP A 289 19.38 8.04 14.08
C TRP A 289 18.92 7.25 12.84
N LEU A 290 18.71 7.92 11.71
CA LEU A 290 18.29 7.27 10.48
C LEU A 290 19.34 6.34 9.91
N TRP A 291 20.64 6.69 10.04
CA TRP A 291 21.76 5.88 9.58
C TRP A 291 22.34 4.95 10.65
N LYS A 292 21.78 4.92 11.86
CA LYS A 292 22.23 3.99 12.90
C LYS A 292 22.22 2.55 12.36
N ASP A 293 23.17 1.76 12.80
CA ASP A 293 23.33 0.35 12.44
C ASP A 293 23.62 0.06 10.95
N TRP A 294 23.70 1.10 10.09
CA TRP A 294 24.11 0.89 8.71
C TRP A 294 25.51 0.22 8.68
N PRO A 295 25.74 -0.81 7.83
CA PRO A 295 24.96 -1.23 6.66
C PRO A 295 23.87 -2.30 6.94
N ASN A 296 23.57 -2.65 8.17
CA ASN A 296 22.53 -3.62 8.46
C ASN A 296 21.19 -3.15 7.85
N PRO A 297 20.44 -4.06 7.22
CA PRO A 297 19.17 -3.69 6.58
C PRO A 297 18.11 -3.27 7.61
N VAL A 298 17.30 -2.30 7.22
CA VAL A 298 16.08 -1.96 7.95
C VAL A 298 15.07 -3.07 7.75
N HIS A 299 14.40 -3.49 8.82
CA HIS A 299 13.38 -4.54 8.79
C HIS A 299 12.00 -3.98 9.17
N GLY A 300 10.95 -4.55 8.60
CA GLY A 300 9.60 -4.39 9.13
C GLY A 300 9.50 -5.03 10.51
N GLY A 301 8.89 -4.33 11.45
CA GLY A 301 8.70 -4.85 12.81
C GLY A 301 7.42 -5.68 12.95
N GLN A 302 7.06 -5.97 14.19
CA GLN A 302 5.86 -6.75 14.50
C GLN A 302 4.66 -5.84 14.72
N THR A 303 3.62 -5.98 13.89
CA THR A 303 2.38 -5.22 14.04
C THR A 303 1.57 -5.65 15.27
N LYS A 304 0.82 -4.69 15.84
CA LYS A 304 -0.22 -4.96 16.85
C LYS A 304 -1.59 -5.25 16.21
N ASN A 305 -1.68 -5.27 14.87
CA ASN A 305 -2.91 -5.68 14.18
C ASN A 305 -3.14 -7.18 14.36
N GLN A 306 -4.06 -7.53 15.27
CA GLN A 306 -4.34 -8.92 15.60
C GLN A 306 -4.83 -9.71 14.38
N SER A 307 -5.60 -9.09 13.50
CA SER A 307 -6.10 -9.76 12.29
C SER A 307 -4.97 -10.17 11.33
N LEU A 308 -3.92 -9.33 11.17
CA LEU A 308 -2.71 -9.72 10.44
C LEU A 308 -1.97 -10.86 11.15
N ASN A 309 -1.83 -10.76 12.47
CA ASN A 309 -1.15 -11.78 13.27
C ASN A 309 -1.89 -13.14 13.28
N ASP A 310 -3.21 -13.12 13.17
CA ASP A 310 -4.03 -14.35 13.12
C ASP A 310 -3.90 -15.09 11.79
N ILE A 311 -3.60 -14.38 10.69
CA ILE A 311 -3.57 -14.96 9.34
C ILE A 311 -2.17 -15.18 8.77
N LEU A 312 -1.18 -14.31 9.11
CA LEU A 312 0.16 -14.39 8.56
C LEU A 312 1.13 -15.15 9.47
N ILE A 313 1.99 -15.95 8.84
CA ILE A 313 3.14 -16.56 9.52
C ILE A 313 4.26 -15.51 9.56
N PRO A 314 4.85 -15.20 10.73
CA PRO A 314 5.95 -14.25 10.83
C PRO A 314 7.13 -14.63 9.93
N ASN A 315 7.68 -13.66 9.23
CA ASN A 315 8.81 -13.81 8.30
C ASN A 315 8.54 -14.72 7.08
N GLU A 316 7.31 -15.16 6.88
CA GLU A 316 6.90 -15.84 5.65
C GLU A 316 6.47 -14.78 4.62
N GLY A 317 7.11 -14.80 3.44
CA GLY A 317 6.82 -13.89 2.34
C GLY A 317 6.17 -14.59 1.14
N TRP A 318 5.89 -13.83 0.10
CA TRP A 318 5.48 -14.37 -1.18
C TRP A 318 6.64 -15.10 -1.87
N GLN A 319 6.35 -16.27 -2.41
CA GLN A 319 7.28 -17.09 -3.19
C GLN A 319 6.79 -17.17 -4.64
N LEU A 320 7.67 -16.91 -5.59
CA LEU A 320 7.37 -17.12 -7.02
C LEU A 320 7.23 -18.62 -7.28
N VAL A 321 6.11 -19.02 -7.88
CA VAL A 321 5.87 -20.40 -8.30
C VAL A 321 6.25 -20.59 -9.76
N SER A 322 5.73 -19.72 -10.64
CA SER A 322 6.07 -19.75 -12.06
C SER A 322 5.79 -18.39 -12.72
N GLU A 323 6.40 -18.18 -13.89
CA GLU A 323 6.32 -16.95 -14.68
C GLU A 323 6.37 -17.23 -16.17
N GLY A 324 6.14 -16.20 -16.99
CA GLY A 324 6.22 -16.28 -18.45
C GLY A 324 4.86 -16.42 -19.14
N TYR A 325 3.77 -16.15 -18.40
CA TYR A 325 2.40 -16.16 -18.92
C TYR A 325 2.05 -14.81 -19.57
N LYS A 326 0.95 -14.78 -20.34
CA LYS A 326 0.43 -13.53 -20.87
C LYS A 326 -0.54 -12.84 -19.91
N PHE A 327 -1.47 -13.61 -19.33
CA PHE A 327 -2.41 -13.11 -18.32
C PHE A 327 -2.99 -14.27 -17.52
N THR A 328 -2.52 -14.42 -16.28
CA THR A 328 -2.95 -15.48 -15.39
C THR A 328 -4.23 -15.10 -14.65
N GLU A 329 -5.19 -16.04 -14.55
CA GLU A 329 -6.51 -15.87 -13.97
C GLU A 329 -7.06 -17.16 -13.35
N GLY A 330 -8.26 -17.07 -12.75
CA GLY A 330 -9.13 -18.14 -12.33
C GLY A 330 -8.47 -19.25 -11.53
N PRO A 331 -7.70 -18.99 -10.47
CA PRO A 331 -7.07 -20.08 -9.72
C PRO A 331 -8.12 -20.88 -8.94
N ALA A 332 -8.10 -22.21 -9.12
CA ALA A 332 -8.98 -23.16 -8.47
C ALA A 332 -8.18 -24.32 -7.86
N VAL A 333 -8.71 -24.95 -6.82
CA VAL A 333 -8.04 -26.04 -6.12
C VAL A 333 -8.91 -27.31 -6.12
N ASN A 334 -8.30 -28.45 -6.40
CA ASN A 334 -8.98 -29.75 -6.29
C ASN A 334 -8.91 -30.33 -4.86
N SER A 335 -9.57 -31.46 -4.64
CA SER A 335 -9.62 -32.15 -3.34
C SER A 335 -8.25 -32.69 -2.84
N HIS A 336 -7.22 -32.67 -3.69
CA HIS A 336 -5.86 -33.06 -3.33
C HIS A 336 -4.96 -31.86 -2.99
N GLY A 337 -5.48 -30.62 -3.08
CA GLY A 337 -4.70 -29.40 -2.83
C GLY A 337 -3.90 -28.91 -4.04
N GLU A 338 -3.98 -29.57 -5.21
CA GLU A 338 -3.36 -29.11 -6.43
C GLU A 338 -4.12 -27.91 -7.00
N VAL A 339 -3.38 -26.90 -7.47
CA VAL A 339 -3.96 -25.65 -7.96
C VAL A 339 -3.93 -25.60 -9.49
N PHE A 340 -5.02 -25.18 -10.07
CA PHE A 340 -5.17 -24.95 -11.52
C PHE A 340 -5.39 -23.47 -11.75
N PHE A 341 -4.85 -22.93 -12.84
CA PHE A 341 -5.07 -21.53 -13.22
C PHE A 341 -5.08 -21.40 -14.75
N THR A 342 -5.76 -20.38 -15.25
CA THR A 342 -5.84 -20.06 -16.67
C THR A 342 -4.74 -19.09 -17.08
N ASP A 343 -4.14 -19.29 -18.26
CA ASP A 343 -3.52 -18.21 -19.04
C ASP A 343 -4.53 -17.83 -20.14
N VAL A 344 -5.35 -16.85 -19.84
CA VAL A 344 -6.52 -16.45 -20.64
C VAL A 344 -6.15 -16.12 -22.08
N THR A 345 -5.07 -15.35 -22.24
CA THR A 345 -4.62 -14.90 -23.57
C THR A 345 -3.97 -16.02 -24.37
N SER A 346 -3.33 -16.97 -23.72
CA SER A 346 -2.71 -18.13 -24.38
C SER A 346 -3.69 -19.29 -24.61
N ASN A 347 -4.93 -19.19 -24.16
CA ASN A 347 -5.94 -20.28 -24.21
C ASN A 347 -5.44 -21.57 -23.55
N GLN A 348 -4.88 -21.48 -22.34
CA GLN A 348 -4.30 -22.60 -21.62
C GLN A 348 -4.78 -22.66 -20.18
N ILE A 349 -4.89 -23.89 -19.65
CA ILE A 349 -5.01 -24.14 -18.22
C ILE A 349 -3.74 -24.86 -17.78
N HIS A 350 -3.15 -24.35 -16.71
CA HIS A 350 -1.97 -24.93 -16.08
C HIS A 350 -2.32 -25.52 -14.73
N LYS A 351 -1.57 -26.53 -14.31
CA LYS A 351 -1.69 -27.18 -13.02
C LYS A 351 -0.40 -27.04 -12.23
N ILE A 352 -0.50 -26.66 -10.96
CA ILE A 352 0.58 -26.65 -9.97
C ILE A 352 0.38 -27.86 -9.06
N GLY A 353 1.33 -28.80 -9.09
CA GLY A 353 1.34 -29.95 -8.21
C GLY A 353 1.75 -29.60 -6.78
N LEU A 354 1.59 -30.57 -5.83
CA LEU A 354 2.05 -30.39 -4.45
C LEU A 354 3.58 -30.23 -4.33
N ASP A 355 4.32 -30.65 -5.36
CA ASP A 355 5.76 -30.42 -5.50
C ASP A 355 6.09 -28.99 -6.01
N ASN A 356 5.08 -28.17 -6.21
CA ASN A 356 5.14 -26.80 -6.76
C ASN A 356 5.64 -26.70 -8.20
N LYS A 357 5.64 -27.80 -8.94
CA LYS A 357 5.93 -27.77 -10.37
C LYS A 357 4.67 -27.47 -11.15
N THR A 358 4.83 -26.63 -12.15
CA THR A 358 3.76 -26.27 -13.08
C THR A 358 3.83 -27.13 -14.34
N SER A 359 2.66 -27.60 -14.77
CA SER A 359 2.49 -28.37 -16.01
C SER A 359 1.26 -27.89 -16.77
N LEU A 360 1.25 -28.04 -18.09
CA LEU A 360 0.08 -27.77 -18.91
C LEU A 360 -0.98 -28.88 -18.63
N PHE A 361 -2.22 -28.46 -18.32
CA PHE A 361 -3.35 -29.36 -18.13
C PHE A 361 -4.23 -29.40 -19.38
N ALA A 362 -4.59 -28.25 -19.95
CA ALA A 362 -5.41 -28.17 -21.16
C ALA A 362 -4.97 -27.02 -22.04
N SER A 363 -5.19 -27.17 -23.35
CA SER A 363 -4.97 -26.15 -24.38
C SER A 363 -6.27 -25.90 -25.16
N ASP A 364 -6.32 -24.79 -25.88
CA ASP A 364 -7.49 -24.39 -26.68
C ASP A 364 -8.75 -24.14 -25.84
N THR A 365 -8.58 -23.52 -24.66
CA THR A 365 -9.62 -23.29 -23.65
C THR A 365 -10.57 -22.13 -24.01
N LYS A 366 -10.55 -21.63 -25.25
CA LYS A 366 -11.47 -20.60 -25.75
C LYS A 366 -11.56 -19.37 -24.82
N ARG A 367 -10.39 -18.84 -24.43
CA ARG A 367 -10.27 -17.77 -23.43
C ARG A 367 -10.91 -18.17 -22.09
N GLY A 368 -10.59 -19.37 -21.61
CA GLY A 368 -10.96 -19.80 -20.26
C GLY A 368 -10.54 -18.74 -19.25
N ASN A 369 -11.48 -18.26 -18.44
CA ASN A 369 -11.29 -17.21 -17.44
C ASN A 369 -11.45 -17.78 -16.02
N GLY A 370 -12.52 -17.44 -15.29
CA GLY A 370 -12.80 -18.02 -13.99
C GLY A 370 -13.02 -19.53 -14.04
N GLN A 371 -12.56 -20.22 -12.99
CA GLN A 371 -12.77 -21.66 -12.87
C GLN A 371 -12.96 -22.08 -11.42
N ALA A 372 -13.66 -23.19 -11.21
CA ALA A 372 -13.91 -23.79 -9.90
C ALA A 372 -14.05 -25.31 -10.01
N PHE A 373 -13.56 -26.06 -9.01
CA PHE A 373 -13.92 -27.46 -8.89
C PHE A 373 -15.33 -27.63 -8.34
N GLY A 374 -16.04 -28.64 -8.84
CA GLY A 374 -17.33 -29.06 -8.31
C GLY A 374 -17.21 -30.23 -7.32
N PRO A 375 -18.30 -30.55 -6.59
CA PRO A 375 -18.33 -31.69 -5.68
C PRO A 375 -18.17 -33.05 -6.37
N ASP A 376 -18.35 -33.09 -7.67
CA ASP A 376 -18.11 -34.26 -8.55
C ASP A 376 -16.66 -34.43 -8.99
N GLY A 377 -15.78 -33.50 -8.57
CA GLY A 377 -14.35 -33.50 -8.85
C GLY A 377 -13.99 -33.01 -10.26
N ARG A 378 -14.95 -32.51 -11.05
CA ARG A 378 -14.69 -31.86 -12.34
C ARG A 378 -14.29 -30.40 -12.18
N LEU A 379 -13.46 -29.90 -13.09
CA LEU A 379 -13.07 -28.50 -13.18
C LEU A 379 -14.04 -27.77 -14.11
N TYR A 380 -14.86 -26.90 -13.55
CA TYR A 380 -15.79 -26.03 -14.27
C TYR A 380 -15.07 -24.75 -14.69
N VAL A 381 -15.20 -24.37 -15.96
CA VAL A 381 -14.47 -23.26 -16.55
C VAL A 381 -15.42 -22.38 -17.35
N VAL A 382 -15.29 -21.07 -17.18
CA VAL A 382 -15.97 -20.09 -18.02
C VAL A 382 -15.13 -19.86 -19.27
N GLU A 383 -15.58 -20.38 -20.41
CA GLU A 383 -15.00 -20.13 -21.73
C GLU A 383 -15.61 -18.87 -22.34
N SER A 384 -15.02 -17.71 -22.03
CA SER A 384 -15.55 -16.40 -22.45
C SER A 384 -15.57 -16.23 -23.97
N GLY A 385 -14.64 -16.84 -24.71
CA GLY A 385 -14.58 -16.80 -26.16
C GLY A 385 -15.73 -17.54 -26.85
N ASP A 386 -16.14 -18.67 -26.29
CA ASP A 386 -17.24 -19.49 -26.81
C ASP A 386 -18.59 -19.20 -26.13
N GLN A 387 -18.61 -18.27 -25.15
CA GLN A 387 -19.80 -17.91 -24.38
C GLN A 387 -20.47 -19.12 -23.68
N LYS A 388 -19.63 -19.96 -23.04
CA LYS A 388 -20.03 -21.23 -22.43
C LYS A 388 -19.44 -21.41 -21.03
N VAL A 389 -20.10 -22.23 -20.24
CA VAL A 389 -19.51 -22.92 -19.11
C VAL A 389 -19.32 -24.38 -19.52
N VAL A 390 -18.10 -24.87 -19.34
CA VAL A 390 -17.72 -26.28 -19.61
C VAL A 390 -17.19 -26.93 -18.35
N ALA A 391 -17.12 -28.26 -18.32
CA ALA A 391 -16.45 -29.01 -17.25
C ALA A 391 -15.44 -29.98 -17.85
N TYR A 392 -14.21 -29.94 -17.29
CA TYR A 392 -13.13 -30.87 -17.59
C TYR A 392 -13.13 -32.00 -16.55
N ASP A 393 -13.05 -33.24 -16.99
CA ASP A 393 -12.76 -34.36 -16.10
C ASP A 393 -11.26 -34.45 -15.79
N ARG A 394 -10.88 -35.49 -15.02
CA ARG A 394 -9.46 -35.69 -14.63
C ARG A 394 -8.53 -35.91 -15.81
N ASP A 395 -9.05 -36.45 -16.90
CA ASP A 395 -8.29 -36.78 -18.11
C ASP A 395 -8.31 -35.63 -19.13
N GLY A 396 -8.91 -34.48 -18.77
CA GLY A 396 -9.03 -33.28 -19.61
C GLY A 396 -10.14 -33.38 -20.67
N LYS A 397 -11.06 -34.36 -20.58
CA LYS A 397 -12.21 -34.42 -21.49
C LYS A 397 -13.24 -33.36 -21.13
N VAL A 398 -13.67 -32.59 -22.13
CA VAL A 398 -14.59 -31.45 -21.98
C VAL A 398 -16.03 -31.90 -22.17
N SER A 399 -16.94 -31.37 -21.33
CA SER A 399 -18.38 -31.48 -21.49
C SER A 399 -19.04 -30.10 -21.32
N ALA A 400 -20.00 -29.75 -22.20
CA ALA A 400 -20.75 -28.50 -22.08
C ALA A 400 -21.72 -28.56 -20.90
N ILE A 401 -21.79 -27.47 -20.14
CA ILE A 401 -22.69 -27.31 -18.97
C ILE A 401 -23.79 -26.30 -19.27
N ALA A 402 -23.43 -25.13 -19.80
CA ALA A 402 -24.36 -24.09 -20.21
C ALA A 402 -23.73 -23.18 -21.28
N ASP A 403 -24.57 -22.45 -22.02
CA ASP A 403 -24.14 -21.56 -23.10
C ASP A 403 -24.97 -20.26 -23.15
N GLY A 404 -24.65 -19.38 -24.10
CA GLY A 404 -25.44 -18.22 -24.44
C GLY A 404 -25.25 -17.01 -23.52
N PHE A 405 -24.11 -16.92 -22.82
CA PHE A 405 -23.70 -15.72 -22.09
C PHE A 405 -22.16 -15.65 -21.93
N VAL A 406 -21.65 -14.44 -21.88
CA VAL A 406 -20.22 -14.18 -21.62
C VAL A 406 -20.02 -14.13 -20.11
N GLY A 407 -19.49 -15.21 -19.52
CA GLY A 407 -19.17 -15.22 -18.10
C GLY A 407 -17.76 -14.66 -17.82
N ASN A 408 -17.52 -14.33 -16.55
CA ASN A 408 -16.21 -13.93 -16.03
C ASN A 408 -15.71 -14.91 -14.96
N ASP A 409 -16.28 -14.92 -13.75
CA ASP A 409 -15.88 -15.83 -12.68
C ASP A 409 -17.03 -16.77 -12.29
N ILE A 410 -16.71 -17.84 -11.54
CA ILE A 410 -17.60 -18.95 -11.29
C ILE A 410 -17.36 -19.55 -9.88
N VAL A 411 -18.44 -19.97 -9.23
CA VAL A 411 -18.38 -20.80 -8.03
C VAL A 411 -19.37 -21.95 -8.15
N VAL A 412 -18.94 -23.16 -7.74
CA VAL A 412 -19.76 -24.37 -7.71
C VAL A 412 -20.01 -24.76 -6.27
N ALA A 413 -21.27 -24.69 -5.83
CA ALA A 413 -21.68 -25.04 -4.48
C ALA A 413 -21.67 -26.57 -4.25
N ASN A 414 -21.59 -27.00 -2.99
CA ASN A 414 -21.62 -28.42 -2.63
C ASN A 414 -22.91 -29.16 -3.08
N ASN A 415 -24.01 -28.44 -3.23
CA ASN A 415 -25.26 -29.00 -3.78
C ASN A 415 -25.29 -29.04 -5.33
N GLY A 416 -24.20 -28.65 -5.99
CA GLY A 416 -24.07 -28.64 -7.44
C GLY A 416 -24.66 -27.39 -8.14
N ASN A 417 -25.23 -26.44 -7.43
CA ASN A 417 -25.62 -25.14 -8.00
C ASN A 417 -24.36 -24.37 -8.40
N ILE A 418 -24.43 -23.72 -9.58
CA ILE A 418 -23.31 -22.94 -10.13
C ILE A 418 -23.76 -21.49 -10.24
N TYR A 419 -22.98 -20.57 -9.68
CA TYR A 419 -23.18 -19.13 -9.87
C TYR A 419 -22.07 -18.59 -10.75
N VAL A 420 -22.46 -17.78 -11.77
CA VAL A 420 -21.54 -17.21 -12.76
C VAL A 420 -21.80 -15.71 -12.86
N THR A 421 -20.73 -14.92 -12.76
CA THR A 421 -20.80 -13.48 -13.03
C THR A 421 -20.69 -13.22 -14.52
N ASN A 422 -21.50 -12.27 -15.01
CA ASN A 422 -21.52 -11.85 -16.39
C ASN A 422 -21.50 -10.32 -16.43
N PRO A 423 -20.29 -9.70 -16.45
CA PRO A 423 -20.16 -8.26 -16.65
C PRO A 423 -20.66 -7.85 -18.04
N PRO A 424 -21.01 -6.55 -18.23
CA PRO A 424 -21.26 -6.02 -19.57
C PRO A 424 -19.98 -6.03 -20.39
N ALA A 425 -20.11 -5.95 -21.71
CA ALA A 425 -18.95 -5.67 -22.57
C ALA A 425 -18.35 -4.29 -22.22
N ASP A 426 -17.05 -4.11 -22.45
CA ASP A 426 -16.31 -2.92 -21.98
C ASP A 426 -16.89 -1.57 -22.48
N ASN A 427 -17.57 -1.57 -23.60
CA ASN A 427 -18.19 -0.39 -24.20
C ASN A 427 -19.70 -0.28 -23.95
N GLU A 428 -20.29 -1.17 -23.12
CA GLU A 428 -21.71 -1.17 -22.82
C GLU A 428 -21.98 -0.60 -21.42
N ASN A 429 -22.95 0.30 -21.33
CA ASN A 429 -23.54 0.79 -20.07
C ASN A 429 -24.66 -0.13 -19.54
N ALA A 430 -24.64 -1.40 -19.92
CA ALA A 430 -25.59 -2.39 -19.46
C ALA A 430 -25.24 -2.86 -18.03
N PRO A 431 -26.21 -3.19 -17.18
CA PRO A 431 -25.92 -3.77 -15.88
C PRO A 431 -25.40 -5.21 -16.03
N SER A 432 -24.49 -5.58 -15.15
CA SER A 432 -24.05 -6.97 -15.00
C SER A 432 -25.21 -7.90 -14.65
N LYS A 433 -25.02 -9.19 -14.96
CA LYS A 433 -25.95 -10.27 -14.60
C LYS A 433 -25.24 -11.29 -13.72
N ILE A 434 -25.99 -11.93 -12.84
CA ILE A 434 -25.56 -13.12 -12.09
C ILE A 434 -26.44 -14.28 -12.53
N TRP A 435 -25.81 -15.32 -13.05
CA TRP A 435 -26.50 -16.54 -13.50
C TRP A 435 -26.45 -17.61 -12.43
N LEU A 436 -27.57 -18.33 -12.27
CA LEU A 436 -27.67 -19.62 -11.58
C LEU A 436 -27.83 -20.70 -12.63
N ILE A 437 -26.99 -21.73 -12.58
CA ILE A 437 -27.13 -22.97 -13.34
C ILE A 437 -27.35 -24.10 -12.34
N LYS A 438 -28.46 -24.79 -12.43
CA LYS A 438 -28.82 -25.92 -11.55
C LYS A 438 -28.19 -27.23 -12.06
N PRO A 439 -28.05 -28.26 -11.20
CA PRO A 439 -27.52 -29.57 -11.62
C PRO A 439 -28.28 -30.23 -12.78
N ASN A 440 -29.56 -29.90 -12.95
CA ASN A 440 -30.38 -30.39 -14.06
C ASN A 440 -30.18 -29.60 -15.38
N GLY A 441 -29.25 -28.65 -15.43
CA GLY A 441 -28.97 -27.80 -16.59
C GLY A 441 -29.89 -26.59 -16.73
N GLN A 442 -30.88 -26.40 -15.86
CA GLN A 442 -31.74 -25.20 -15.88
C GLN A 442 -30.90 -23.98 -15.49
N LYS A 443 -30.95 -22.93 -16.34
CA LYS A 443 -30.26 -21.66 -16.07
C LYS A 443 -31.26 -20.50 -15.93
N SER A 444 -30.93 -19.55 -15.04
CA SER A 444 -31.73 -18.33 -14.82
C SER A 444 -30.83 -17.18 -14.37
N ILE A 445 -31.25 -15.95 -14.68
CA ILE A 445 -30.64 -14.75 -14.09
C ILE A 445 -31.24 -14.57 -12.69
N VAL A 446 -30.39 -14.52 -11.67
CA VAL A 446 -30.82 -14.39 -10.27
C VAL A 446 -30.56 -13.01 -9.68
N ASP A 447 -29.75 -12.18 -10.32
CA ASP A 447 -29.60 -10.75 -10.02
C ASP A 447 -29.06 -9.97 -11.22
N THR A 448 -29.34 -8.65 -11.18
CA THR A 448 -28.80 -7.64 -12.10
C THR A 448 -28.47 -6.35 -11.34
N GLY A 449 -27.75 -5.43 -11.98
CA GLY A 449 -27.63 -4.05 -11.49
C GLY A 449 -26.30 -3.69 -10.82
N LEU A 450 -25.30 -4.60 -10.78
CA LEU A 450 -23.92 -4.22 -10.52
C LEU A 450 -23.35 -3.50 -11.75
N LYS A 451 -22.38 -2.60 -11.53
CA LYS A 451 -21.73 -1.90 -12.64
C LYS A 451 -20.86 -2.86 -13.45
N TYR A 452 -20.07 -3.69 -12.76
CA TYR A 452 -19.17 -4.67 -13.37
C TYR A 452 -18.92 -5.81 -12.36
N SER A 453 -19.80 -6.83 -12.38
CA SER A 453 -19.58 -8.01 -11.54
C SER A 453 -18.37 -8.80 -12.03
N ASN A 454 -17.43 -9.10 -11.15
CA ASN A 454 -16.24 -9.88 -11.48
C ASN A 454 -16.18 -11.13 -10.59
N GLY A 455 -15.46 -11.13 -9.50
CA GLY A 455 -15.32 -12.28 -8.64
C GLY A 455 -16.61 -12.71 -7.93
N VAL A 456 -16.73 -14.01 -7.67
CA VAL A 456 -17.87 -14.61 -6.97
C VAL A 456 -17.40 -15.73 -6.02
N THR A 457 -17.93 -15.75 -4.80
CA THR A 457 -17.67 -16.84 -3.84
C THR A 457 -18.84 -17.06 -2.88
N LEU A 458 -18.81 -18.16 -2.14
CA LEU A 458 -19.79 -18.51 -1.11
C LEU A 458 -19.23 -18.27 0.29
N SER A 459 -20.10 -17.93 1.25
CA SER A 459 -19.74 -18.08 2.67
C SER A 459 -19.39 -19.54 3.00
N PRO A 460 -18.60 -19.84 4.05
CA PRO A 460 -18.22 -21.21 4.37
C PRO A 460 -19.40 -22.14 4.64
N ASP A 461 -20.51 -21.60 5.15
CA ASP A 461 -21.77 -22.32 5.38
C ASP A 461 -22.69 -22.36 4.15
N GLN A 462 -22.27 -21.71 3.04
CA GLN A 462 -22.97 -21.64 1.76
C GLN A 462 -24.38 -21.05 1.83
N THR A 463 -24.65 -20.24 2.85
CA THR A 463 -25.92 -19.53 3.01
C THR A 463 -25.90 -18.13 2.34
N LEU A 464 -24.69 -17.59 2.07
CA LEU A 464 -24.49 -16.31 1.44
C LEU A 464 -23.66 -16.45 0.18
N LEU A 465 -24.02 -15.67 -0.84
CA LEU A 465 -23.22 -15.42 -2.04
C LEU A 465 -22.60 -14.03 -1.94
N TYR A 466 -21.30 -13.93 -2.21
CA TYR A 466 -20.59 -12.67 -2.30
C TYR A 466 -20.15 -12.42 -3.75
N VAL A 467 -20.43 -11.22 -4.25
CA VAL A 467 -20.07 -10.79 -5.60
C VAL A 467 -19.46 -9.40 -5.52
N ASP A 468 -18.28 -9.23 -6.04
CA ASP A 468 -17.68 -7.91 -6.12
C ASP A 468 -18.17 -7.09 -7.32
N ASP A 469 -18.02 -5.78 -7.21
CA ASP A 469 -18.24 -4.83 -8.28
C ASP A 469 -16.91 -4.12 -8.57
N TYR A 470 -16.20 -4.58 -9.58
CA TYR A 470 -14.88 -4.09 -10.01
C TYR A 470 -14.81 -2.56 -10.11
N ARG A 471 -15.89 -1.93 -10.60
CA ARG A 471 -15.99 -0.48 -10.83
C ARG A 471 -16.54 0.29 -9.63
N SER A 472 -16.39 -0.23 -8.42
CA SER A 472 -16.85 0.43 -7.19
C SER A 472 -15.99 0.04 -5.97
N HIS A 473 -16.38 0.51 -4.78
CA HIS A 473 -15.84 0.11 -3.50
C HIS A 473 -16.46 -1.17 -2.92
N TRP A 474 -17.48 -1.73 -3.58
CA TRP A 474 -18.41 -2.62 -2.90
C TRP A 474 -18.26 -4.07 -3.32
N ILE A 475 -18.37 -4.96 -2.32
CA ILE A 475 -18.78 -6.33 -2.54
C ILE A 475 -20.20 -6.46 -2.04
N TYR A 476 -21.06 -7.05 -2.85
CA TYR A 476 -22.44 -7.33 -2.53
C TYR A 476 -22.58 -8.67 -1.84
N SER A 477 -23.43 -8.74 -0.83
CA SER A 477 -23.87 -9.97 -0.17
C SER A 477 -25.32 -10.26 -0.54
N TYR A 478 -25.60 -11.54 -0.77
CA TYR A 478 -26.93 -12.05 -1.05
C TYR A 478 -27.20 -13.26 -0.17
N GLU A 479 -28.40 -13.38 0.35
CA GLU A 479 -28.88 -14.61 0.98
C GLU A 479 -29.33 -15.59 -0.12
N ILE A 480 -28.92 -16.86 0.00
CA ILE A 480 -29.26 -17.94 -0.94
C ILE A 480 -30.49 -18.67 -0.41
N ARG A 481 -31.56 -18.71 -1.20
CA ARG A 481 -32.77 -19.48 -0.90
C ARG A 481 -32.57 -20.97 -1.18
N PRO A 482 -33.41 -21.84 -0.63
CA PRO A 482 -33.34 -23.28 -0.87
C PRO A 482 -33.40 -23.68 -2.36
N ASP A 483 -34.07 -22.91 -3.19
CA ASP A 483 -34.16 -23.13 -4.64
C ASP A 483 -32.96 -22.57 -5.42
N GLY A 484 -31.99 -21.96 -4.74
CA GLY A 484 -30.78 -21.34 -5.29
C GLY A 484 -30.99 -19.88 -5.74
N SER A 485 -32.20 -19.33 -5.69
CA SER A 485 -32.43 -17.91 -6.00
C SER A 485 -31.84 -17.00 -4.91
N LEU A 486 -31.57 -15.74 -5.27
CA LEU A 486 -30.94 -14.77 -4.37
C LEU A 486 -31.97 -13.80 -3.81
N GLN A 487 -31.77 -13.39 -2.54
CA GLN A 487 -32.54 -12.34 -1.88
C GLN A 487 -31.66 -11.48 -0.98
N SER A 488 -32.22 -10.46 -0.33
CA SER A 488 -31.54 -9.62 0.67
C SER A 488 -30.25 -8.98 0.14
N LYS A 489 -30.24 -8.58 -1.14
CA LYS A 489 -29.09 -7.90 -1.77
C LYS A 489 -28.64 -6.69 -0.97
N GLN A 490 -27.37 -6.63 -0.61
CA GLN A 490 -26.80 -5.55 0.17
C GLN A 490 -25.39 -5.20 -0.28
N LYS A 491 -25.06 -3.89 -0.39
CA LYS A 491 -23.69 -3.39 -0.40
C LYS A 491 -23.11 -3.64 0.98
N PHE A 492 -22.26 -4.66 1.12
CA PHE A 492 -21.91 -5.15 2.45
C PHE A 492 -20.45 -4.89 2.82
N PHE A 493 -19.49 -5.29 1.98
CA PHE A 493 -18.09 -5.05 2.24
C PHE A 493 -17.63 -3.76 1.55
N TRP A 494 -16.95 -2.89 2.30
CA TRP A 494 -16.43 -1.63 1.78
C TRP A 494 -14.92 -1.69 1.66
N LEU A 495 -14.43 -1.77 0.41
CA LEU A 495 -13.01 -1.91 0.10
C LEU A 495 -12.27 -0.57 0.11
N GLN A 496 -10.98 -0.61 0.43
CA GLN A 496 -10.09 0.52 0.21
C GLN A 496 -9.79 0.66 -1.28
N VAL A 497 -9.67 1.91 -1.73
CA VAL A 497 -9.39 2.25 -3.12
C VAL A 497 -8.06 3.02 -3.18
N PRO A 498 -7.17 2.74 -4.13
CA PRO A 498 -5.97 3.53 -4.30
C PRO A 498 -6.32 4.98 -4.70
N ASP A 499 -5.44 5.93 -4.36
CA ASP A 499 -5.66 7.35 -4.69
C ASP A 499 -5.63 7.63 -6.21
N THR A 500 -5.06 6.73 -6.97
CA THR A 500 -4.94 6.81 -8.44
C THR A 500 -6.18 6.32 -9.19
N SER A 501 -7.23 5.88 -8.48
CA SER A 501 -8.43 5.29 -9.09
C SER A 501 -9.65 5.50 -8.19
N ASP A 502 -10.82 5.68 -8.81
CA ASP A 502 -12.12 5.69 -8.12
C ASP A 502 -12.69 4.27 -7.93
N GLN A 503 -11.93 3.24 -8.29
CA GLN A 503 -12.34 1.84 -8.32
C GLN A 503 -11.39 1.00 -7.49
N SER A 504 -11.93 -0.01 -6.80
CA SER A 504 -11.14 -0.99 -6.07
C SER A 504 -10.37 -1.93 -6.99
N ASN A 505 -10.84 -2.08 -8.22
CA ASN A 505 -10.45 -3.13 -9.15
C ASN A 505 -10.54 -4.51 -8.44
N ALA A 506 -11.63 -4.71 -7.68
CA ALA A 506 -11.90 -5.99 -7.06
C ALA A 506 -12.14 -7.03 -8.15
N ASP A 507 -11.38 -8.13 -8.09
CA ASP A 507 -11.36 -9.16 -9.12
C ASP A 507 -11.72 -10.52 -8.48
N GLY A 508 -10.84 -11.47 -8.35
CA GLY A 508 -11.19 -12.71 -7.68
C GLY A 508 -11.32 -12.61 -6.16
N LEU A 509 -12.18 -13.43 -5.56
CA LEU A 509 -12.33 -13.49 -4.10
C LEU A 509 -12.53 -14.91 -3.60
N ARG A 510 -12.03 -15.19 -2.38
CA ARG A 510 -12.18 -16.48 -1.67
C ARG A 510 -12.44 -16.25 -0.19
N VAL A 511 -12.88 -17.29 0.51
CA VAL A 511 -13.14 -17.23 1.94
C VAL A 511 -12.28 -18.24 2.70
N ASP A 512 -11.95 -17.93 3.95
CA ASP A 512 -11.37 -18.90 4.87
C ASP A 512 -12.45 -19.58 5.74
N THR A 513 -12.07 -20.61 6.48
CA THR A 513 -12.98 -21.36 7.35
C THR A 513 -13.56 -20.53 8.50
N ASP A 514 -12.95 -19.40 8.84
CA ASP A 514 -13.45 -18.45 9.85
C ASP A 514 -14.40 -17.42 9.25
N GLY A 515 -14.66 -17.46 7.93
CA GLY A 515 -15.58 -16.56 7.23
C GLY A 515 -14.99 -15.19 6.85
N ARG A 516 -13.66 -15.03 6.87
CA ARG A 516 -13.02 -13.84 6.30
C ARG A 516 -13.03 -13.93 4.79
N VAL A 517 -13.26 -12.80 4.12
CA VAL A 517 -13.25 -12.69 2.66
C VAL A 517 -11.93 -12.08 2.20
N TYR A 518 -11.21 -12.80 1.36
CA TYR A 518 -9.95 -12.39 0.73
C TYR A 518 -10.24 -11.93 -0.69
N VAL A 519 -9.89 -10.69 -1.01
CA VAL A 519 -10.26 -10.04 -2.27
C VAL A 519 -9.02 -9.58 -3.00
N ALA A 520 -8.86 -9.99 -4.25
CA ALA A 520 -7.85 -9.44 -5.14
C ALA A 520 -8.22 -8.00 -5.51
N THR A 521 -7.33 -7.05 -5.27
CA THR A 521 -7.56 -5.63 -5.58
C THR A 521 -6.29 -4.95 -6.09
N ALA A 522 -6.40 -3.74 -6.62
CA ALA A 522 -5.25 -2.93 -7.01
C ALA A 522 -4.27 -2.64 -5.86
N MET A 523 -4.71 -2.71 -4.60
CA MET A 523 -3.86 -2.51 -3.42
C MET A 523 -3.21 -3.80 -2.89
N GLY A 524 -3.50 -4.95 -3.49
CA GLY A 524 -3.14 -6.29 -3.05
C GLY A 524 -4.35 -7.05 -2.51
N VAL A 525 -4.11 -8.08 -1.72
CA VAL A 525 -5.20 -8.87 -1.09
C VAL A 525 -5.77 -8.08 0.07
N GLN A 526 -7.02 -7.61 -0.06
CA GLN A 526 -7.76 -7.03 1.06
C GLN A 526 -8.51 -8.14 1.80
N VAL A 527 -8.34 -8.20 3.12
CA VAL A 527 -9.01 -9.21 3.95
C VAL A 527 -10.09 -8.52 4.77
N CYS A 528 -11.33 -8.92 4.52
CA CYS A 528 -12.51 -8.43 5.22
C CYS A 528 -12.96 -9.41 6.28
N ASP A 529 -13.41 -8.89 7.43
CA ASP A 529 -14.10 -9.70 8.43
C ASP A 529 -15.56 -9.99 8.04
N GLN A 530 -16.22 -10.85 8.82
CA GLN A 530 -17.64 -11.19 8.61
C GLN A 530 -18.61 -10.00 8.77
N ALA A 531 -18.15 -8.88 9.34
CA ALA A 531 -18.94 -7.64 9.48
C ALA A 531 -18.73 -6.66 8.31
N GLY A 532 -18.00 -7.06 7.28
CA GLY A 532 -17.78 -6.28 6.06
C GLY A 532 -16.66 -5.25 6.13
N ARG A 533 -15.74 -5.33 7.12
CA ARG A 533 -14.69 -4.34 7.35
C ARG A 533 -13.34 -4.85 6.87
N VAL A 534 -12.62 -4.08 6.06
CA VAL A 534 -11.23 -4.37 5.69
C VAL A 534 -10.33 -4.21 6.91
N GLN A 535 -9.75 -5.30 7.38
CA GLN A 535 -8.84 -5.34 8.53
C GLN A 535 -7.38 -5.46 8.12
N CYS A 536 -7.11 -6.09 6.98
CA CYS A 536 -5.77 -6.33 6.50
C CYS A 536 -5.64 -6.02 5.01
N ILE A 537 -4.44 -5.59 4.59
CA ILE A 537 -4.06 -5.44 3.19
C ILE A 537 -2.67 -6.07 3.02
N ILE A 538 -2.57 -7.08 2.17
CA ILE A 538 -1.35 -7.84 1.91
C ILE A 538 -0.89 -7.53 0.48
N PRO A 539 0.12 -6.68 0.29
CA PRO A 539 0.63 -6.36 -1.05
C PRO A 539 1.20 -7.61 -1.75
N THR A 540 1.05 -7.66 -3.06
CA THR A 540 1.72 -8.68 -3.90
C THR A 540 2.98 -8.12 -4.55
N PRO A 541 3.99 -8.94 -4.88
CA PRO A 541 5.30 -8.46 -5.32
C PRO A 541 5.26 -7.56 -6.57
N ASN A 542 4.45 -7.90 -7.57
CA ASN A 542 4.38 -7.14 -8.82
C ASN A 542 3.14 -6.24 -8.94
N ARG A 543 2.26 -6.20 -7.91
CA ARG A 543 1.05 -5.36 -7.85
C ARG A 543 0.07 -5.57 -9.04
N ARG A 544 0.07 -6.74 -9.65
CA ARG A 544 -0.79 -7.10 -10.80
C ARG A 544 -1.74 -8.24 -10.43
N LEU A 545 -2.22 -8.23 -9.19
CA LEU A 545 -3.12 -9.26 -8.67
C LEU A 545 -4.46 -9.23 -9.39
N SER A 546 -4.84 -10.37 -9.96
CA SER A 546 -6.15 -10.60 -10.58
C SER A 546 -7.03 -11.51 -9.74
N ASN A 547 -6.50 -12.62 -9.21
CA ASN A 547 -7.32 -13.60 -8.50
C ASN A 547 -6.48 -14.36 -7.47
N LEU A 548 -7.11 -15.17 -6.62
CA LEU A 548 -6.45 -15.98 -5.61
C LEU A 548 -7.24 -17.23 -5.27
N THR A 549 -6.56 -18.26 -4.73
CA THR A 549 -7.19 -19.45 -4.14
C THR A 549 -6.35 -19.98 -2.99
N PHE A 550 -6.99 -20.74 -2.09
CA PHE A 550 -6.30 -21.51 -1.05
C PHE A 550 -6.04 -22.93 -1.55
N GLY A 551 -4.78 -23.34 -1.57
CA GLY A 551 -4.34 -24.67 -2.01
C GLY A 551 -3.29 -25.28 -1.08
N GLY A 552 -2.53 -26.27 -1.59
CA GLY A 552 -1.62 -27.08 -0.82
C GLY A 552 -2.34 -28.21 -0.08
N ASP A 553 -1.59 -29.15 0.47
CA ASP A 553 -2.09 -30.36 1.13
C ASP A 553 -3.03 -30.11 2.34
N HIS A 554 -2.94 -28.90 2.93
CA HIS A 554 -3.77 -28.49 4.07
C HIS A 554 -4.69 -27.31 3.74
N PHE A 555 -4.76 -26.83 2.49
CA PHE A 555 -5.52 -25.65 2.06
C PHE A 555 -5.15 -24.39 2.85
N ASP A 556 -3.92 -24.29 3.31
CA ASP A 556 -3.39 -23.20 4.11
C ASP A 556 -2.36 -22.32 3.35
N THR A 557 -2.30 -22.48 2.06
CA THR A 557 -1.40 -21.72 1.19
C THR A 557 -2.22 -20.92 0.17
N ILE A 558 -2.11 -19.59 0.18
CA ILE A 558 -2.70 -18.75 -0.86
C ILE A 558 -1.82 -18.85 -2.10
N TYR A 559 -2.43 -19.10 -3.25
CA TYR A 559 -1.88 -18.93 -4.58
C TYR A 559 -2.54 -17.74 -5.23
N ALA A 560 -1.73 -16.82 -5.74
CA ALA A 560 -2.15 -15.55 -6.33
C ALA A 560 -1.72 -15.45 -7.78
N THR A 561 -2.68 -15.25 -8.69
CA THR A 561 -2.43 -14.93 -10.09
C THR A 561 -2.14 -13.44 -10.22
N CYS A 562 -1.00 -13.09 -10.82
CA CYS A 562 -0.46 -11.73 -10.80
C CYS A 562 0.08 -11.33 -12.18
N GLY A 563 -0.80 -11.21 -13.16
CA GLY A 563 -0.44 -10.86 -14.53
C GLY A 563 0.31 -11.97 -15.25
N ASP A 564 1.63 -11.84 -15.41
CA ASP A 564 2.50 -12.81 -16.06
C ASP A 564 3.09 -13.87 -15.12
N ARG A 565 2.68 -13.88 -13.83
CA ARG A 565 3.27 -14.69 -12.76
C ARG A 565 2.23 -15.26 -11.82
N VAL A 566 2.61 -16.35 -11.17
CA VAL A 566 1.87 -16.92 -10.05
C VAL A 566 2.77 -16.96 -8.82
N TYR A 567 2.27 -16.42 -7.72
CA TYR A 567 2.94 -16.44 -6.42
C TYR A 567 2.15 -17.30 -5.43
N ARG A 568 2.85 -17.78 -4.40
CA ARG A 568 2.21 -18.45 -3.27
C ARG A 568 2.72 -17.88 -1.94
N ARG A 569 1.90 -18.02 -0.90
CA ARG A 569 2.28 -17.68 0.47
C ARG A 569 1.57 -18.60 1.45
N LYS A 570 2.33 -19.22 2.37
CA LYS A 570 1.74 -20.03 3.43
C LYS A 570 1.10 -19.15 4.50
N MET A 571 -0.06 -19.59 5.00
CA MET A 571 -0.89 -18.86 5.94
C MET A 571 -1.12 -19.66 7.22
N LYS A 572 -1.57 -19.02 8.30
CA LYS A 572 -2.04 -19.70 9.53
C LYS A 572 -3.47 -20.23 9.43
N VAL A 573 -4.20 -19.83 8.41
CA VAL A 573 -5.62 -20.12 8.21
C VAL A 573 -5.82 -21.03 7.01
N LYS A 574 -6.99 -21.68 6.96
CA LYS A 574 -7.36 -22.57 5.86
C LYS A 574 -8.50 -21.98 5.04
N GLY A 575 -8.42 -22.14 3.73
CA GLY A 575 -9.52 -21.79 2.83
C GLY A 575 -10.73 -22.71 3.02
N ALA A 576 -11.92 -22.15 2.95
CA ALA A 576 -13.14 -22.92 2.80
C ALA A 576 -13.39 -23.18 1.30
N GLN A 577 -13.61 -24.46 0.98
CA GLN A 577 -13.82 -24.86 -0.41
C GLN A 577 -15.31 -25.00 -0.71
N ALA A 578 -15.79 -24.32 -1.77
CA ALA A 578 -17.20 -24.32 -2.13
C ALA A 578 -17.73 -25.72 -2.52
N TRP A 579 -16.88 -26.60 -3.03
CA TRP A 579 -17.21 -27.99 -3.38
C TRP A 579 -17.27 -28.94 -2.16
N ASP A 580 -16.73 -28.52 -1.01
CA ASP A 580 -16.74 -29.31 0.22
C ASP A 580 -18.03 -29.05 1.03
N LYS A 581 -18.22 -29.84 2.09
CA LYS A 581 -19.37 -29.68 2.98
C LYS A 581 -19.39 -28.31 3.64
N PRO A 582 -20.56 -27.65 3.69
CA PRO A 582 -20.71 -26.38 4.37
C PRO A 582 -20.26 -26.44 5.83
N VAL A 583 -19.51 -25.42 6.27
CA VAL A 583 -19.02 -25.28 7.64
C VAL A 583 -19.50 -23.95 8.21
N LYS A 584 -20.20 -24.00 9.34
CA LYS A 584 -20.63 -22.78 10.02
C LYS A 584 -19.41 -22.11 10.69
N PRO A 585 -19.03 -20.89 10.28
CA PRO A 585 -17.93 -20.18 10.92
C PRO A 585 -18.30 -19.75 12.35
N ALA A 586 -17.29 -19.48 13.17
CA ALA A 586 -17.51 -18.86 14.47
C ALA A 586 -18.07 -17.43 14.28
N ALA A 587 -18.79 -16.94 15.28
CA ALA A 587 -19.27 -15.54 15.25
C ALA A 587 -18.10 -14.55 15.18
N PRO A 588 -18.25 -13.41 14.48
CA PRO A 588 -17.18 -12.43 14.38
C PRO A 588 -16.82 -11.87 15.75
N LYS A 589 -15.53 -11.67 15.99
CA LYS A 589 -15.04 -10.92 17.15
C LYS A 589 -15.29 -9.43 16.89
N LEU A 590 -16.12 -8.79 17.69
CA LEU A 590 -16.45 -7.36 17.60
C LEU A 590 -15.37 -6.51 18.27
#